data_989b9627524ca637708d7173ea4c0914
#
_entry.id   989b9627524ca637708d7173ea4c0914
#
_cell.length_a   1.000
_cell.length_b   1.000
_cell.length_c   1.000
_cell.angle_alpha   90.00
_cell.angle_beta   90.00
_cell.angle_gamma   90.00
#
_symmetry.space_group_name_H-M   'P 1'
#
loop_
_entity.id
_entity.type
_entity.pdbx_description
1 polymer ?
#
loop_
_entity_poly.entity_id
_entity_poly.type
_entity_poly.pdbx_seq_one_letter_code
_entity_poly.pdbx_strand_id
1 'polypeptide(L)'
;MKLAIAGLALVCAASASAQKLEVKVIDRQDKEDSYDYVAVYNNTAVGKTFKVQGATFTLQLPDGRLAVVNCDSKFAEHMAGRVGNRRSCRTPLVDSIQADFNSDNAKLIWPVSLDGKKMQSETYKILGILGKPKTD
;
A
#
# COMPACT_ATOMS: atom_id res chain seq x y z
N MET A 1 14.17 -25.74 -35.63
CA MET A 1 15.20 -25.62 -34.62
C MET A 1 15.41 -24.20 -34.14
N LYS A 2 15.61 -23.28 -35.04
CA LYS A 2 15.89 -21.91 -34.66
C LYS A 2 14.65 -21.12 -34.30
N LEU A 3 13.50 -21.66 -34.58
CA LEU A 3 12.22 -21.01 -34.37
C LEU A 3 11.85 -20.83 -32.89
N ALA A 4 12.36 -21.70 -32.04
CA ALA A 4 12.03 -21.65 -30.64
C ALA A 4 12.56 -20.39 -29.94
N ILE A 5 13.57 -19.79 -30.48
CA ILE A 5 14.22 -18.63 -29.86
C ILE A 5 13.36 -17.38 -29.98
N ALA A 6 12.66 -17.24 -31.08
CA ALA A 6 11.82 -16.06 -31.29
C ALA A 6 10.64 -15.96 -30.31
N GLY A 7 10.13 -17.10 -29.88
CA GLY A 7 9.00 -17.10 -28.93
C GLY A 7 9.34 -16.60 -27.56
N LEU A 8 10.59 -16.78 -27.14
CA LEU A 8 11.01 -16.34 -25.81
C LEU A 8 11.04 -14.84 -25.64
N ALA A 9 11.39 -14.12 -26.70
CA ALA A 9 11.47 -12.67 -26.62
C ALA A 9 10.10 -12.04 -26.37
N LEU A 10 9.05 -12.63 -26.87
CA LEU A 10 7.70 -12.11 -26.67
C LEU A 10 7.24 -12.24 -25.22
N VAL A 11 7.64 -13.32 -24.56
CA VAL A 11 7.25 -13.54 -23.17
C VAL A 11 7.89 -12.49 -22.28
N CYS A 12 9.14 -12.14 -22.53
CA CYS A 12 9.80 -11.13 -21.74
C CYS A 12 9.17 -9.74 -21.86
N ALA A 13 8.69 -9.40 -23.05
CA ALA A 13 8.03 -8.12 -23.26
C ALA A 13 6.71 -8.02 -22.49
N ALA A 14 5.97 -9.12 -22.40
CA ALA A 14 4.71 -9.13 -21.69
C ALA A 14 4.86 -8.96 -20.18
N SER A 15 5.99 -9.36 -19.62
CA SER A 15 6.20 -9.27 -18.17
C SER A 15 6.59 -7.89 -17.68
N ALA A 16 6.74 -6.91 -18.59
CA ALA A 16 7.07 -5.54 -18.20
C ALA A 16 5.88 -4.80 -17.57
N SER A 17 4.66 -5.30 -17.68
CA SER A 17 3.48 -4.69 -17.07
C SER A 17 3.46 -4.96 -15.57
N ALA A 18 2.58 -4.26 -14.85
CA ALA A 18 2.48 -4.31 -13.40
C ALA A 18 2.51 -5.74 -12.87
N GLN A 19 3.35 -5.97 -11.89
CA GLN A 19 3.52 -7.27 -11.26
C GLN A 19 3.12 -7.24 -9.81
N LYS A 20 2.35 -8.24 -9.41
CA LYS A 20 2.08 -8.48 -8.00
C LYS A 20 3.20 -9.33 -7.44
N LEU A 21 3.84 -8.83 -6.42
CA LEU A 21 4.93 -9.51 -5.75
C LEU A 21 4.48 -9.97 -4.37
N GLU A 22 4.99 -11.13 -3.97
CA GLU A 22 4.86 -11.57 -2.59
C GLU A 22 5.89 -10.85 -1.76
N VAL A 23 5.45 -10.12 -0.74
CA VAL A 23 6.34 -9.34 0.11
C VAL A 23 6.07 -9.66 1.57
N LYS A 24 7.06 -9.37 2.41
CA LYS A 24 6.98 -9.59 3.84
C LYS A 24 7.06 -8.27 4.57
N VAL A 25 6.16 -8.05 5.50
CA VAL A 25 6.21 -6.89 6.38
C VAL A 25 7.22 -7.22 7.49
N ILE A 26 8.38 -6.58 7.46
CA ILE A 26 9.43 -6.82 8.44
C ILE A 26 9.51 -5.73 9.51
N ASP A 27 8.89 -4.59 9.26
CA ASP A 27 8.76 -3.53 10.25
C ASP A 27 7.43 -2.82 10.04
N ARG A 28 6.83 -2.41 11.14
CA ARG A 28 5.52 -1.77 11.13
C ARG A 28 5.49 -0.66 12.16
N GLN A 29 5.11 0.53 11.74
CA GLN A 29 4.92 1.66 12.64
C GLN A 29 3.54 2.25 12.39
N ASP A 30 2.68 2.10 13.37
CA ASP A 30 1.34 2.67 13.32
C ASP A 30 1.38 4.13 13.78
N LYS A 31 0.55 4.94 13.16
CA LYS A 31 0.47 6.35 13.49
C LYS A 31 -0.98 6.78 13.60
N GLU A 32 -1.28 7.57 14.61
CA GLU A 32 -2.60 8.12 14.80
C GLU A 32 -2.56 9.63 14.58
N ASP A 33 -3.45 10.11 13.71
CA ASP A 33 -3.64 11.53 13.48
C ASP A 33 -5.04 11.92 13.92
N SER A 34 -5.20 13.19 14.28
CA SER A 34 -6.51 13.73 14.58
C SER A 34 -6.76 14.96 13.72
N TYR A 35 -8.01 15.19 13.39
CA TYR A 35 -8.42 16.42 12.72
C TYR A 35 -9.74 16.90 13.28
N ASP A 36 -9.93 18.21 13.22
CA ASP A 36 -11.13 18.85 13.74
C ASP A 36 -12.09 19.12 12.59
N TYR A 37 -13.35 18.88 12.87
CA TYR A 37 -14.43 19.11 11.94
C TYR A 37 -15.48 19.98 12.63
N VAL A 38 -15.91 21.05 11.97
CA VAL A 38 -16.94 21.93 12.50
C VAL A 38 -18.18 21.82 11.62
N ALA A 39 -19.28 21.42 12.22
CA ALA A 39 -20.57 21.37 11.57
C ALA A 39 -21.51 22.42 12.17
N VAL A 40 -22.35 23.01 11.35
CA VAL A 40 -23.33 24.01 11.81
C VAL A 40 -24.73 23.40 11.72
N TYR A 41 -25.37 23.32 12.88
CA TYR A 41 -26.75 22.85 13.00
C TYR A 41 -27.59 23.92 13.67
N ASN A 42 -28.67 24.36 13.04
CA ASN A 42 -29.59 25.37 13.61
C ASN A 42 -28.85 26.60 14.13
N ASN A 43 -27.93 27.13 13.33
CA ASN A 43 -27.08 28.28 13.66
C ASN A 43 -26.14 28.05 14.84
N THR A 44 -25.94 26.81 15.23
CA THR A 44 -24.97 26.44 16.27
C THR A 44 -23.80 25.68 15.67
N ALA A 45 -22.58 26.15 15.92
CA ALA A 45 -21.38 25.47 15.48
C ALA A 45 -21.04 24.38 16.47
N VAL A 46 -20.87 23.16 15.97
CA VAL A 46 -20.48 22.00 16.77
C VAL A 46 -19.16 21.47 16.24
N GLY A 47 -18.15 21.47 17.11
CA GLY A 47 -16.85 20.94 16.76
C GLY A 47 -16.76 19.47 17.16
N LYS A 48 -16.13 18.68 16.30
CA LYS A 48 -15.81 17.28 16.58
C LYS A 48 -14.38 17.01 16.19
N THR A 49 -13.70 16.21 16.99
CA THR A 49 -12.35 15.74 16.70
C THR A 49 -12.44 14.28 16.30
N PHE A 50 -11.90 13.97 15.12
CA PHE A 50 -11.84 12.60 14.63
C PHE A 50 -10.41 12.09 14.68
N LYS A 51 -10.28 10.84 15.08
CA LYS A 51 -8.98 10.16 15.07
C LYS A 51 -8.94 9.23 13.87
N VAL A 52 -7.86 9.33 13.11
CA VAL A 52 -7.65 8.49 11.93
C VAL A 52 -6.26 7.87 12.04
N GLN A 53 -6.14 6.68 11.52
CA GLN A 53 -4.91 5.93 11.65
C GLN A 53 -4.21 5.78 10.31
N GLY A 54 -2.88 5.80 10.36
CA GLY A 54 -2.02 5.51 9.25
C GLY A 54 -0.96 4.53 9.69
N ALA A 55 -0.09 4.18 8.77
CA ALA A 55 1.00 3.26 9.07
C ALA A 55 2.13 3.40 8.07
N THR A 56 3.33 3.08 8.54
CA THR A 56 4.52 2.96 7.70
C THR A 56 5.01 1.53 7.83
N PHE A 57 5.20 0.88 6.70
CA PHE A 57 5.71 -0.49 6.65
C PHE A 57 7.02 -0.55 5.92
N THR A 58 7.90 -1.42 6.38
CA THR A 58 9.06 -1.83 5.61
C THR A 58 8.77 -3.22 5.06
N LEU A 59 8.78 -3.32 3.74
CA LEU A 59 8.45 -4.54 3.01
C LEU A 59 9.73 -5.15 2.45
N GLN A 60 9.91 -6.44 2.67
CA GLN A 60 11.00 -7.17 2.05
C GLN A 60 10.50 -7.80 0.75
N LEU A 61 11.15 -7.44 -0.35
CA LEU A 61 10.83 -7.95 -1.67
C LEU A 61 11.50 -9.31 -1.89
N PRO A 62 11.02 -10.11 -2.87
CA PRO A 62 11.62 -11.42 -3.11
C PRO A 62 13.12 -11.39 -3.45
N ASP A 63 13.60 -10.30 -4.02
CA ASP A 63 15.01 -10.15 -4.37
C ASP A 63 15.87 -9.61 -3.21
N GLY A 64 15.28 -9.40 -2.04
CA GLY A 64 15.98 -8.92 -0.86
C GLY A 64 15.99 -7.42 -0.68
N ARG A 65 15.50 -6.66 -1.65
CA ARG A 65 15.37 -5.21 -1.47
C ARG A 65 14.29 -4.88 -0.46
N LEU A 66 14.39 -3.71 0.12
CA LEU A 66 13.43 -3.23 1.11
C LEU A 66 12.69 -2.02 0.54
N ALA A 67 11.38 -2.05 0.61
CA ALA A 67 10.54 -0.92 0.22
C ALA A 67 9.89 -0.34 1.46
N VAL A 68 10.03 0.97 1.65
CA VAL A 68 9.37 1.67 2.75
C VAL A 68 8.14 2.37 2.19
N VAL A 69 6.99 2.02 2.70
CA VAL A 69 5.71 2.52 2.21
C VAL A 69 4.92 3.13 3.35
N ASN A 70 4.15 4.14 3.05
CA ASN A 70 3.40 4.88 4.04
C ASN A 70 1.99 5.20 3.55
N CYS A 71 1.04 5.11 4.45
CA CYS A 71 -0.31 5.60 4.22
C CYS A 71 -0.71 6.48 5.39
N ASP A 72 -1.19 7.68 5.10
CA ASP A 72 -1.82 8.53 6.10
C ASP A 72 -3.22 8.90 5.63
N SER A 73 -3.98 9.55 6.48
CA SER A 73 -5.38 9.87 6.18
C SER A 73 -5.50 10.84 5.00
N LYS A 74 -4.54 11.73 4.83
CA LYS A 74 -4.55 12.67 3.69
C LYS A 74 -4.29 11.95 2.39
N PHE A 75 -3.36 11.01 2.37
CA PHE A 75 -3.08 10.23 1.19
C PHE A 75 -4.27 9.35 0.82
N ALA A 76 -4.92 8.73 1.82
CA ALA A 76 -6.10 7.92 1.59
C ALA A 76 -7.25 8.76 1.00
N GLU A 77 -7.42 9.98 1.49
CA GLU A 77 -8.40 10.91 0.95
C GLU A 77 -8.09 11.25 -0.51
N HIS A 78 -6.84 11.54 -0.79
CA HIS A 78 -6.40 11.87 -2.15
C HIS A 78 -6.65 10.70 -3.11
N MET A 79 -6.32 9.49 -2.71
CA MET A 79 -6.51 8.30 -3.54
C MET A 79 -7.98 7.97 -3.76
N ALA A 80 -8.85 8.35 -2.82
CA ALA A 80 -10.28 8.14 -2.98
C ALA A 80 -10.92 9.17 -3.92
N GLY A 81 -10.21 10.24 -4.27
CA GLY A 81 -10.72 11.28 -5.17
C GLY A 81 -11.79 12.16 -4.56
N ARG A 82 -11.92 12.17 -3.25
CA ARG A 82 -12.94 12.97 -2.56
C ARG A 82 -12.30 13.84 -1.51
N VAL A 83 -12.38 15.14 -1.71
CA VAL A 83 -11.86 16.11 -0.75
C VAL A 83 -12.76 16.12 0.50
N GLY A 84 -12.14 16.14 1.66
CA GLY A 84 -12.84 16.17 2.94
C GLY A 84 -13.28 14.82 3.46
N ASN A 85 -12.97 13.73 2.74
CA ASN A 85 -13.36 12.39 3.15
C ASN A 85 -12.19 11.65 3.78
N ARG A 86 -11.71 12.17 4.92
CA ARG A 86 -10.62 11.54 5.64
C ARG A 86 -11.08 10.26 6.30
N ARG A 87 -10.26 9.24 6.19
CA ARG A 87 -10.50 7.95 6.82
C ARG A 87 -9.19 7.32 7.26
N SER A 88 -9.28 6.37 8.14
CA SER A 88 -8.12 5.58 8.52
C SER A 88 -7.66 4.72 7.35
N CYS A 89 -6.35 4.53 7.25
CA CYS A 89 -5.80 3.61 6.27
C CYS A 89 -6.09 2.18 6.70
N ARG A 90 -6.40 1.32 5.73
CA ARG A 90 -6.52 -0.10 5.99
C ARG A 90 -5.12 -0.68 6.12
N THR A 91 -4.95 -1.53 7.10
CA THR A 91 -3.64 -2.13 7.37
C THR A 91 -3.78 -3.65 7.44
N PRO A 92 -2.81 -4.39 6.89
CA PRO A 92 -2.84 -5.84 6.98
C PRO A 92 -2.56 -6.31 8.42
N LEU A 93 -3.20 -7.41 8.78
CA LEU A 93 -2.95 -8.06 10.06
C LEU A 93 -1.97 -9.24 9.93
N VAL A 94 -1.59 -9.55 8.68
CA VAL A 94 -0.65 -10.65 8.40
C VAL A 94 0.63 -10.06 7.83
N ASP A 95 1.73 -10.79 7.97
CA ASP A 95 3.04 -10.31 7.52
C ASP A 95 3.34 -10.65 6.08
N SER A 96 2.78 -11.74 5.56
CA SER A 96 2.97 -12.12 4.16
C SER A 96 1.81 -11.59 3.35
N ILE A 97 2.08 -10.66 2.46
CA ILE A 97 1.07 -9.98 1.66
C ILE A 97 1.52 -9.88 0.22
N GLN A 98 0.63 -9.47 -0.65
CA GLN A 98 0.96 -9.14 -2.02
C GLN A 98 1.07 -7.64 -2.18
N ALA A 99 1.95 -7.21 -3.06
CA ALA A 99 2.11 -5.80 -3.37
C ALA A 99 2.22 -5.62 -4.88
N ASP A 100 1.46 -4.67 -5.40
CA ASP A 100 1.47 -4.29 -6.80
C ASP A 100 2.13 -2.92 -6.89
N PHE A 101 3.38 -2.89 -7.34
CA PHE A 101 4.16 -1.67 -7.39
C PHE A 101 3.98 -0.95 -8.73
N ASN A 102 3.81 0.35 -8.66
CA ASN A 102 3.96 1.21 -9.80
C ASN A 102 4.98 2.31 -9.45
N SER A 103 5.10 3.35 -10.26
CA SER A 103 6.21 4.30 -10.10
C SER A 103 6.28 4.96 -8.72
N ASP A 104 5.12 5.33 -8.15
CA ASP A 104 5.09 6.11 -6.90
C ASP A 104 4.37 5.40 -5.77
N ASN A 105 3.57 4.39 -6.09
CA ASN A 105 2.66 3.78 -5.15
C ASN A 105 2.80 2.28 -5.14
N ALA A 106 2.43 1.68 -4.01
CA ALA A 106 2.32 0.24 -3.87
C ALA A 106 0.91 -0.08 -3.38
N LYS A 107 0.19 -0.88 -4.14
CA LYS A 107 -1.10 -1.38 -3.71
C LYS A 107 -0.88 -2.66 -2.94
N LEU A 108 -1.13 -2.63 -1.64
CA LEU A 108 -0.98 -3.80 -0.79
C LEU A 108 -2.29 -4.56 -0.77
N ILE A 109 -2.20 -5.88 -0.88
CA ILE A 109 -3.37 -6.77 -0.99
C ILE A 109 -3.16 -7.93 -0.02
N TRP A 110 -4.17 -8.20 0.80
CA TRP A 110 -4.07 -9.25 1.82
C TRP A 110 -5.43 -9.87 2.09
N PRO A 111 -5.45 -11.12 2.57
CA PRO A 111 -6.72 -11.77 2.90
C PRO A 111 -7.28 -11.25 4.22
N VAL A 112 -8.59 -11.16 4.30
CA VAL A 112 -9.32 -10.75 5.52
C VAL A 112 -10.31 -11.80 5.98
N SER A 113 -10.35 -12.95 5.35
CA SER A 113 -11.18 -14.08 5.78
C SER A 113 -10.30 -15.30 6.02
N LEU A 114 -10.79 -16.21 6.86
CA LEU A 114 -10.03 -17.41 7.21
C LEU A 114 -9.82 -18.34 6.02
N ASP A 115 -10.74 -18.34 5.07
CA ASP A 115 -10.63 -19.17 3.88
C ASP A 115 -9.80 -18.51 2.76
N GLY A 116 -9.32 -17.28 2.99
CA GLY A 116 -8.52 -16.56 2.02
C GLY A 116 -9.27 -16.03 0.81
N LYS A 117 -10.58 -16.17 0.78
CA LYS A 117 -11.37 -15.75 -0.39
C LYS A 117 -11.66 -14.27 -0.43
N LYS A 118 -11.80 -13.63 0.73
CA LYS A 118 -12.01 -12.20 0.79
C LYS A 118 -10.71 -11.49 0.91
N MET A 119 -10.45 -10.57 -0.01
CA MET A 119 -9.24 -9.78 -0.05
C MET A 119 -9.57 -8.33 0.25
N GLN A 120 -8.63 -7.66 0.88
CA GLN A 120 -8.68 -6.22 1.12
C GLN A 120 -7.43 -5.60 0.53
N SER A 121 -7.53 -4.36 0.12
CA SER A 121 -6.38 -3.65 -0.44
C SER A 121 -6.36 -2.21 0.01
N GLU A 122 -5.18 -1.63 -0.01
CA GLU A 122 -4.97 -0.21 0.25
C GLU A 122 -3.74 0.24 -0.50
N THR A 123 -3.81 1.43 -1.11
CA THR A 123 -2.66 1.98 -1.81
C THR A 123 -1.81 2.78 -0.85
N TYR A 124 -0.53 2.46 -0.81
CA TYR A 124 0.46 3.13 0.02
C TYR A 124 1.43 3.90 -0.86
N LYS A 125 1.90 5.02 -0.35
CA LYS A 125 2.91 5.81 -1.05
C LYS A 125 4.29 5.22 -0.78
N ILE A 126 5.10 5.07 -1.83
CA ILE A 126 6.46 4.60 -1.69
C ILE A 126 7.34 5.75 -1.24
N LEU A 127 7.95 5.62 -0.07
CA LEU A 127 8.89 6.61 0.46
C LEU A 127 10.29 6.37 -0.07
N GLY A 128 10.65 5.11 -0.30
CA GLY A 128 11.97 4.78 -0.81
C GLY A 128 12.13 3.29 -0.97
N ILE A 129 13.07 2.90 -1.79
CA ILE A 129 13.44 1.50 -1.98
C ILE A 129 14.94 1.38 -1.70
N LEU A 130 15.25 0.55 -0.72
CA LEU A 130 16.64 0.30 -0.34
C LEU A 130 17.16 -0.90 -1.10
N GLY A 131 18.38 -0.80 -1.56
CA GLY A 131 19.02 -1.89 -2.28
C GLY A 131 19.21 -3.10 -1.40
N LYS A 132 19.69 -4.19 -2.03
CA LYS A 132 20.00 -5.41 -1.30
C LYS A 132 21.05 -5.14 -0.24
N PRO A 133 20.90 -5.71 0.97
CA PRO A 133 22.00 -5.68 1.92
C PRO A 133 23.21 -6.33 1.27
N LYS A 134 24.39 -5.76 1.52
CA LYS A 134 25.62 -6.36 1.00
C LYS A 134 25.85 -7.68 1.68
N THR A 135 25.89 -8.71 0.88
CA THR A 135 26.29 -10.03 1.35
C THR A 135 27.74 -10.27 0.90
N ASP A 136 28.61 -10.24 1.81
CA ASP A 136 30.01 -10.48 1.47
C ASP A 136 30.47 -11.84 1.94
#